data_585ad295159f8b0c0b7af1d299afb5cb
#
_entry.id   585ad295159f8b0c0b7af1d299afb5cb
#
_cell.length_a   1.000
_cell.length_b   1.000
_cell.length_c   1.000
_cell.angle_alpha   90.00
_cell.angle_beta   90.00
_cell.angle_gamma   90.00
#
_symmetry.space_group_name_H-M   'P 1'
#
loop_
_entity.id
_entity.type
_entity.pdbx_description
1 polymer ?
#
loop_
_entity_poly.entity_id
_entity_poly.type
_entity_poly.pdbx_seq_one_letter_code
_entity_poly.pdbx_strand_id
1 'polypeptide(L)'
;TYEEASAVLDAGASHLTHLYNAMPGIYHRKPGPIGAGSERENVVAELICDGQHIHPSAVRMAFRLFPGRICLISDALRCCGMPDGQYTLGGQDVFLYGGVAKLADGTLAGSATNLYDCMRKAVEFGIPKEKAILSATLIPARELGCENEIGSIAPGKRADFVVCDEEVNRKTVFLCGKPLKNGVTENNKDRNLSTEI
;
A
#
# COMPACT_ATOMS: atom_id res chain seq x y z
N THR A 1 9.83 10.35 -19.03
CA THR A 1 9.95 11.82 -18.93
C THR A 1 8.63 12.44 -18.49
N TYR A 2 8.62 13.75 -18.23
CA TYR A 2 7.41 14.53 -17.94
C TYR A 2 6.46 14.54 -19.15
N GLU A 3 7.01 14.72 -20.34
CA GLU A 3 6.26 14.80 -21.60
C GLU A 3 5.58 13.46 -21.93
N GLU A 4 6.32 12.34 -21.80
CA GLU A 4 5.75 11.00 -21.99
C GLU A 4 4.65 10.69 -20.98
N ALA A 5 4.89 10.99 -19.72
CA ALA A 5 3.88 10.80 -18.67
C ALA A 5 2.63 11.67 -18.92
N SER A 6 2.83 12.95 -19.31
CA SER A 6 1.73 13.85 -19.67
C SER A 6 0.91 13.29 -20.82
N ALA A 7 1.56 12.81 -21.90
CA ALA A 7 0.85 12.22 -23.03
C ALA A 7 0.00 10.99 -22.64
N VAL A 8 0.52 10.13 -21.76
CA VAL A 8 -0.21 8.94 -21.26
C VAL A 8 -1.38 9.34 -20.37
N LEU A 9 -1.18 10.34 -19.50
CA LEU A 9 -2.25 10.85 -18.62
C LEU A 9 -3.34 11.58 -19.41
N ASP A 10 -2.96 12.34 -20.44
CA ASP A 10 -3.89 13.03 -21.34
C ASP A 10 -4.66 12.03 -22.23
N ALA A 11 -4.10 10.84 -22.47
CA ALA A 11 -4.81 9.74 -23.14
C ALA A 11 -5.76 8.96 -22.22
N GLY A 12 -5.88 9.35 -20.94
CA GLY A 12 -6.86 8.80 -20.00
C GLY A 12 -6.29 7.93 -18.89
N ALA A 13 -4.98 7.77 -18.77
CA ALA A 13 -4.41 7.14 -17.59
C ALA A 13 -4.64 8.05 -16.36
N SER A 14 -5.04 7.45 -15.24
CA SER A 14 -5.40 8.19 -14.02
C SER A 14 -4.65 7.71 -12.79
N HIS A 15 -3.62 6.86 -12.95
CA HIS A 15 -2.99 6.19 -11.83
C HIS A 15 -1.47 6.14 -11.98
N LEU A 16 -0.74 6.44 -10.90
CA LEU A 16 0.71 6.29 -10.81
C LEU A 16 1.02 5.12 -9.86
N THR A 17 1.52 4.03 -10.40
CA THR A 17 1.87 2.83 -9.65
C THR A 17 3.09 3.08 -8.76
N HIS A 18 3.05 2.65 -7.51
CA HIS A 18 4.14 2.68 -6.49
C HIS A 18 5.06 3.91 -6.60
N LEU A 19 4.46 5.10 -6.42
CA LEU A 19 5.12 6.42 -6.55
C LEU A 19 6.55 6.42 -6.00
N TYR A 20 7.49 7.02 -6.71
CA TYR A 20 8.94 7.07 -6.51
C TYR A 20 9.71 5.79 -6.92
N ASN A 21 9.09 4.61 -6.84
CA ASN A 21 9.78 3.36 -7.14
C ASN A 21 9.78 3.10 -8.64
N ALA A 22 10.91 2.66 -9.18
CA ALA A 22 11.13 2.47 -10.62
C ALA A 22 10.80 3.70 -11.49
N MET A 23 10.88 4.91 -10.91
CA MET A 23 10.64 6.19 -11.58
C MET A 23 11.88 7.08 -11.51
N PRO A 24 12.06 7.99 -12.49
CA PRO A 24 12.99 9.11 -12.33
C PRO A 24 12.59 9.99 -11.13
N GLY A 25 13.59 10.48 -10.39
CA GLY A 25 13.36 11.44 -9.30
C GLY A 25 12.82 12.78 -9.82
N ILE A 26 12.27 13.57 -8.89
CA ILE A 26 11.86 14.95 -9.19
C ILE A 26 13.08 15.84 -9.26
N TYR A 27 13.40 16.34 -10.45
CA TYR A 27 14.41 17.38 -10.63
C TYR A 27 13.72 18.66 -11.09
N HIS A 28 14.21 19.83 -10.61
CA HIS A 28 13.58 21.13 -10.87
C HIS A 28 13.39 21.49 -12.36
N ARG A 29 14.14 20.91 -13.26
CA ARG A 29 13.99 21.05 -14.72
C ARG A 29 13.53 19.77 -15.42
N LYS A 30 13.36 18.67 -14.70
CA LYS A 30 12.89 17.37 -15.19
C LYS A 30 12.03 16.73 -14.11
N PRO A 31 10.78 17.20 -13.92
CA PRO A 31 9.94 16.75 -12.81
C PRO A 31 9.38 15.32 -12.99
N GLY A 32 9.53 14.75 -14.20
CA GLY A 32 9.17 13.36 -14.47
C GLY A 32 7.67 13.03 -14.32
N PRO A 33 7.33 11.74 -14.20
CA PRO A 33 5.94 11.30 -14.04
C PRO A 33 5.27 11.88 -12.80
N ILE A 34 6.03 12.09 -11.72
CA ILE A 34 5.51 12.61 -10.46
C ILE A 34 5.02 14.05 -10.65
N GLY A 35 5.82 14.89 -11.34
CA GLY A 35 5.41 16.25 -11.70
C GLY A 35 4.15 16.25 -12.56
N ALA A 36 4.16 15.47 -13.64
CA ALA A 36 3.03 15.37 -14.56
C ALA A 36 1.73 14.95 -13.86
N GLY A 37 1.79 13.94 -12.97
CA GLY A 37 0.62 13.47 -12.23
C GLY A 37 0.14 14.43 -11.17
N SER A 38 1.06 15.17 -10.50
CA SER A 38 0.69 16.10 -9.42
C SER A 38 -0.18 17.27 -9.90
N GLU A 39 -0.04 17.67 -11.16
CA GLU A 39 -0.79 18.77 -11.78
C GLU A 39 -2.20 18.38 -12.24
N ARG A 40 -2.56 17.10 -12.21
CA ARG A 40 -3.85 16.57 -12.69
C ARG A 40 -4.68 16.06 -11.53
N GLU A 41 -5.85 16.67 -11.30
CA GLU A 41 -6.72 16.36 -10.17
C GLU A 41 -7.34 14.95 -10.23
N ASN A 42 -7.46 14.38 -11.42
CA ASN A 42 -7.97 13.03 -11.63
C ASN A 42 -6.92 11.92 -11.47
N VAL A 43 -5.66 12.27 -11.19
CA VAL A 43 -4.59 11.29 -11.04
C VAL A 43 -4.37 10.93 -9.58
N VAL A 44 -4.52 9.65 -9.27
CA VAL A 44 -4.22 9.03 -7.97
C VAL A 44 -2.82 8.45 -7.99
N ALA A 45 -2.11 8.54 -6.88
CA ALA A 45 -0.77 7.97 -6.74
C ALA A 45 -0.75 6.89 -5.66
N GLU A 46 -0.33 5.69 -6.02
CA GLU A 46 -0.05 4.63 -5.06
C GLU A 46 1.22 4.95 -4.26
N LEU A 47 1.25 4.56 -3.00
CA LEU A 47 2.40 4.82 -2.14
C LEU A 47 2.66 3.63 -1.21
N ILE A 48 3.84 3.02 -1.30
CA ILE A 48 4.31 2.01 -0.36
C ILE A 48 4.83 2.73 0.87
N CYS A 49 4.20 2.54 2.01
CA CYS A 49 4.58 3.21 3.25
C CYS A 49 5.00 2.21 4.32
N ASP A 50 6.00 1.39 4.03
CA ASP A 50 6.51 0.34 4.92
C ASP A 50 7.74 0.77 5.75
N GLY A 51 8.28 1.96 5.46
CA GLY A 51 9.48 2.49 6.12
C GLY A 51 10.80 1.99 5.53
N GLN A 52 10.75 1.19 4.45
CA GLN A 52 11.92 0.69 3.73
C GLN A 52 12.06 1.33 2.35
N HIS A 53 10.95 1.42 1.60
CA HIS A 53 10.94 1.91 0.23
C HIS A 53 11.09 3.42 0.12
N ILE A 54 10.51 4.17 1.04
CA ILE A 54 10.38 5.62 0.91
C ILE A 54 10.74 6.31 2.23
N HIS A 55 11.61 7.31 2.14
CA HIS A 55 11.98 8.13 3.29
C HIS A 55 10.78 8.90 3.85
N PRO A 56 10.62 9.05 5.19
CA PRO A 56 9.47 9.73 5.78
C PRO A 56 9.17 11.13 5.25
N SER A 57 10.21 11.92 4.91
CA SER A 57 9.99 13.24 4.32
C SER A 57 9.40 13.16 2.91
N ALA A 58 9.78 12.17 2.10
CA ALA A 58 9.21 11.97 0.76
C ALA A 58 7.74 11.50 0.85
N VAL A 59 7.40 10.67 1.85
CA VAL A 59 5.99 10.33 2.15
C VAL A 59 5.19 11.61 2.43
N ARG A 60 5.68 12.49 3.34
CA ARG A 60 4.99 13.76 3.61
C ARG A 60 4.89 14.68 2.39
N MET A 61 5.91 14.68 1.53
CA MET A 61 5.87 15.43 0.26
C MET A 61 4.80 14.88 -0.68
N ALA A 62 4.70 13.55 -0.83
CA ALA A 62 3.67 12.91 -1.64
C ALA A 62 2.26 13.33 -1.22
N PHE A 63 1.95 13.30 0.08
CA PHE A 63 0.65 13.74 0.61
C PHE A 63 0.35 15.23 0.38
N ARG A 64 1.37 16.07 0.16
CA ARG A 64 1.20 17.48 -0.21
C ARG A 64 1.03 17.66 -1.71
N LEU A 65 1.73 16.88 -2.52
CA LEU A 65 1.63 16.91 -3.98
C LEU A 65 0.31 16.33 -4.50
N PHE A 66 -0.21 15.32 -3.80
CA PHE A 66 -1.45 14.62 -4.17
C PHE A 66 -2.49 14.69 -3.05
N PRO A 67 -3.00 15.90 -2.70
CA PRO A 67 -3.94 16.06 -1.58
C PRO A 67 -5.23 15.29 -1.84
N GLY A 68 -5.56 14.32 -0.97
CA GLY A 68 -6.75 13.46 -1.10
C GLY A 68 -6.66 12.42 -2.22
N ARG A 69 -5.49 12.22 -2.83
CA ARG A 69 -5.26 11.35 -3.99
C ARG A 69 -4.10 10.37 -3.77
N ILE A 70 -3.70 10.11 -2.54
CA ILE A 70 -2.76 9.03 -2.20
C ILE A 70 -3.55 7.76 -1.90
N CYS A 71 -3.25 6.70 -2.63
CA CYS A 71 -3.70 5.34 -2.38
C CYS A 71 -2.54 4.58 -1.71
N LEU A 72 -2.66 4.27 -0.43
CA LEU A 72 -1.67 3.42 0.23
C LEU A 72 -1.80 1.99 -0.29
N ILE A 73 -0.66 1.41 -0.63
CA ILE A 73 -0.53 0.01 -1.03
C ILE A 73 0.54 -0.68 -0.19
N SER A 74 0.44 -1.98 -0.06
CA SER A 74 1.50 -2.79 0.56
C SER A 74 2.56 -3.20 -0.45
N ASP A 75 2.18 -3.42 -1.70
CA ASP A 75 3.04 -4.07 -2.71
C ASP A 75 3.69 -5.36 -2.15
N ALA A 76 2.87 -6.13 -1.41
CA ALA A 76 3.35 -7.25 -0.62
C ALA A 76 3.68 -8.46 -1.48
N LEU A 77 4.87 -8.99 -1.28
CA LEU A 77 5.28 -10.25 -1.87
C LEU A 77 4.62 -11.44 -1.17
N ARG A 78 4.66 -12.61 -1.81
CA ARG A 78 4.16 -13.87 -1.24
C ARG A 78 4.82 -14.26 0.09
N CYS A 79 5.98 -13.71 0.40
CA CYS A 79 6.68 -13.93 1.66
C CYS A 79 6.16 -13.05 2.81
N CYS A 80 5.20 -12.16 2.56
CA CYS A 80 4.60 -11.34 3.62
C CYS A 80 3.94 -12.23 4.69
N GLY A 81 4.34 -12.04 5.95
CA GLY A 81 3.87 -12.83 7.08
C GLY A 81 4.45 -14.25 7.17
N MET A 82 5.41 -14.58 6.34
CA MET A 82 6.14 -15.85 6.39
C MET A 82 7.42 -15.72 7.23
N PRO A 83 8.01 -16.84 7.70
CA PRO A 83 9.31 -16.82 8.37
C PRO A 83 10.42 -16.27 7.47
N ASP A 84 11.52 -15.81 8.09
CA ASP A 84 12.73 -15.47 7.35
C ASP A 84 13.23 -16.66 6.52
N GLY A 85 13.68 -16.39 5.29
CA GLY A 85 14.10 -17.45 4.38
C GLY A 85 14.15 -17.02 2.91
N GLN A 86 14.34 -18.01 2.05
CA GLN A 86 14.38 -17.82 0.60
C GLN A 86 13.01 -18.09 -0.03
N TYR A 87 12.59 -17.21 -0.92
CA TYR A 87 11.34 -17.24 -1.67
C TYR A 87 11.62 -16.95 -3.14
N THR A 88 10.58 -16.88 -3.97
CA THR A 88 10.73 -16.57 -5.40
C THR A 88 9.74 -15.50 -5.85
N LEU A 89 10.17 -14.65 -6.77
CA LEU A 89 9.36 -13.65 -7.47
C LEU A 89 9.70 -13.69 -8.97
N GLY A 90 8.74 -14.10 -9.82
CA GLY A 90 8.94 -14.13 -11.26
C GLY A 90 10.15 -14.97 -11.72
N GLY A 91 10.48 -16.04 -10.98
CA GLY A 91 11.65 -16.88 -11.26
C GLY A 91 12.97 -16.37 -10.68
N GLN A 92 12.97 -15.25 -9.96
CA GLN A 92 14.13 -14.72 -9.26
C GLN A 92 14.07 -15.09 -7.77
N ASP A 93 15.24 -15.31 -7.16
CA ASP A 93 15.35 -15.57 -5.73
C ASP A 93 15.16 -14.28 -4.94
N VAL A 94 14.31 -14.36 -3.92
CA VAL A 94 14.06 -13.28 -2.95
C VAL A 94 14.41 -13.79 -1.55
N PHE A 95 15.14 -13.00 -0.81
CA PHE A 95 15.55 -13.28 0.55
C PHE A 95 14.82 -12.38 1.53
N LEU A 96 14.01 -12.98 2.41
CA LEU A 96 13.34 -12.28 3.51
C LEU A 96 14.16 -12.41 4.78
N TYR A 97 14.58 -11.27 5.34
CA TYR A 97 15.25 -11.21 6.65
C TYR A 97 14.77 -9.98 7.42
N GLY A 98 14.32 -10.20 8.65
CA GLY A 98 13.88 -9.13 9.53
C GLY A 98 12.75 -8.26 8.93
N GLY A 99 11.85 -8.86 8.15
CA GLY A 99 10.74 -8.15 7.50
C GLY A 99 11.13 -7.36 6.25
N VAL A 100 12.35 -7.52 5.73
CA VAL A 100 12.81 -6.87 4.49
C VAL A 100 13.10 -7.91 3.42
N ALA A 101 12.45 -7.78 2.26
CA ALA A 101 12.62 -8.68 1.12
C ALA A 101 13.56 -8.07 0.07
N LYS A 102 14.63 -8.78 -0.28
CA LYS A 102 15.66 -8.34 -1.23
C LYS A 102 15.97 -9.41 -2.26
N LEU A 103 16.35 -8.97 -3.46
CA LEU A 103 16.98 -9.81 -4.46
C LEU A 103 18.41 -10.17 -4.04
N ALA A 104 19.05 -11.11 -4.76
CA ALA A 104 20.42 -11.54 -4.49
C ALA A 104 21.46 -10.41 -4.57
N ASP A 105 21.21 -9.37 -5.38
CA ASP A 105 22.06 -8.19 -5.52
C ASP A 105 21.82 -7.12 -4.43
N GLY A 106 20.88 -7.38 -3.49
CA GLY A 106 20.55 -6.45 -2.41
C GLY A 106 19.45 -5.44 -2.72
N THR A 107 18.94 -5.40 -3.96
CA THR A 107 17.83 -4.55 -4.36
C THR A 107 16.55 -4.95 -3.63
N LEU A 108 15.75 -3.98 -3.18
CA LEU A 108 14.41 -4.25 -2.63
C LEU A 108 13.54 -4.92 -3.70
N ALA A 109 12.91 -6.04 -3.35
CA ALA A 109 12.15 -6.87 -4.28
C ALA A 109 10.64 -6.59 -4.24
N GLY A 110 10.20 -5.75 -3.35
CA GLY A 110 8.83 -5.46 -2.97
C GLY A 110 8.69 -5.54 -1.45
N SER A 111 7.48 -5.33 -0.90
CA SER A 111 7.34 -5.28 0.54
C SER A 111 7.01 -6.65 1.16
N ALA A 112 7.34 -6.78 2.43
CA ALA A 112 6.93 -7.90 3.28
C ALA A 112 5.94 -7.45 4.37
N THR A 113 5.28 -6.31 4.16
CA THR A 113 4.32 -5.71 5.10
C THR A 113 2.89 -5.82 4.58
N ASN A 114 1.92 -5.58 5.45
CA ASN A 114 0.51 -5.50 5.10
C ASN A 114 0.03 -4.05 5.07
N LEU A 115 -1.14 -3.81 4.45
CA LEU A 115 -1.68 -2.46 4.27
C LEU A 115 -1.99 -1.74 5.59
N TYR A 116 -2.41 -2.47 6.63
CA TYR A 116 -2.69 -1.86 7.94
C TYR A 116 -1.41 -1.29 8.56
N ASP A 117 -0.30 -2.01 8.47
CA ASP A 117 1.00 -1.54 8.97
C ASP A 117 1.54 -0.39 8.11
N CYS A 118 1.32 -0.37 6.79
CA CYS A 118 1.60 0.79 5.93
C CYS A 118 0.84 2.03 6.40
N MET A 119 -0.45 1.90 6.70
CA MET A 119 -1.28 3.00 7.20
C MET A 119 -0.77 3.50 8.57
N ARG A 120 -0.45 2.59 9.50
CA ARG A 120 0.14 2.96 10.81
C ARG A 120 1.47 3.70 10.63
N LYS A 121 2.30 3.21 9.73
CA LYS A 121 3.60 3.82 9.41
C LYS A 121 3.43 5.23 8.83
N ALA A 122 2.41 5.46 8.01
CA ALA A 122 2.09 6.81 7.54
C ALA A 122 1.76 7.77 8.70
N VAL A 123 1.00 7.32 9.70
CA VAL A 123 0.70 8.10 10.90
C VAL A 123 1.99 8.38 11.70
N GLU A 124 2.85 7.37 11.90
CA GLU A 124 4.16 7.54 12.55
C GLU A 124 5.05 8.57 11.83
N PHE A 125 4.94 8.65 10.50
CA PHE A 125 5.65 9.63 9.68
C PHE A 125 5.03 11.04 9.69
N GLY A 126 3.96 11.24 10.47
CA GLY A 126 3.33 12.55 10.69
C GLY A 126 2.20 12.87 9.71
N ILE A 127 1.66 11.88 9.01
CA ILE A 127 0.42 12.05 8.24
C ILE A 127 -0.77 12.05 9.22
N PRO A 128 -1.71 13.01 9.13
CA PRO A 128 -2.92 12.99 9.94
C PRO A 128 -3.66 11.67 9.82
N LYS A 129 -4.16 11.12 10.94
CA LYS A 129 -4.82 9.81 11.01
C LYS A 129 -5.91 9.67 9.97
N GLU A 130 -6.77 10.66 9.85
CA GLU A 130 -7.89 10.66 8.90
C GLU A 130 -7.42 10.51 7.46
N LYS A 131 -6.33 11.20 7.10
CA LYS A 131 -5.75 11.11 5.75
C LYS A 131 -5.13 9.74 5.50
N ALA A 132 -4.41 9.18 6.47
CA ALA A 132 -3.82 7.86 6.36
C ALA A 132 -4.91 6.77 6.24
N ILE A 133 -5.98 6.87 7.04
CA ILE A 133 -7.12 5.94 6.99
C ILE A 133 -7.83 6.05 5.63
N LEU A 134 -8.16 7.24 5.16
CA LEU A 134 -8.80 7.44 3.85
C LEU A 134 -7.94 6.86 2.72
N SER A 135 -6.62 7.03 2.79
CA SER A 135 -5.67 6.52 1.80
C SER A 135 -5.59 4.99 1.78
N ALA A 136 -5.96 4.32 2.86
CA ALA A 136 -5.98 2.85 2.96
C ALA A 136 -7.38 2.23 2.83
N THR A 137 -8.43 3.04 2.66
CA THR A 137 -9.82 2.57 2.67
C THR A 137 -10.64 3.14 1.52
N LEU A 138 -11.13 4.38 1.63
CA LEU A 138 -12.05 4.96 0.67
C LEU A 138 -11.39 5.29 -0.67
N ILE A 139 -10.14 5.76 -0.66
CA ILE A 139 -9.44 6.09 -1.92
C ILE A 139 -9.23 4.83 -2.76
N PRO A 140 -8.62 3.73 -2.25
CA PRO A 140 -8.53 2.50 -3.05
C PRO A 140 -9.88 1.92 -3.45
N ALA A 141 -10.93 2.05 -2.62
CA ALA A 141 -12.26 1.61 -3.00
C ALA A 141 -12.82 2.39 -4.20
N ARG A 142 -12.58 3.70 -4.28
CA ARG A 142 -12.95 4.54 -5.44
C ARG A 142 -12.18 4.17 -6.68
N GLU A 143 -10.88 3.94 -6.57
CA GLU A 143 -10.04 3.51 -7.70
C GLU A 143 -10.51 2.18 -8.30
N LEU A 144 -11.06 1.30 -7.48
CA LEU A 144 -11.63 0.02 -7.90
C LEU A 144 -13.12 0.10 -8.28
N GLY A 145 -13.77 1.27 -8.15
CA GLY A 145 -15.20 1.46 -8.41
C GLY A 145 -16.12 0.70 -7.45
N CYS A 146 -15.65 0.37 -6.26
CA CYS A 146 -16.42 -0.38 -5.25
C CYS A 146 -16.73 0.44 -3.97
N GLU A 147 -16.59 1.76 -4.02
CA GLU A 147 -16.86 2.65 -2.88
C GLU A 147 -18.30 2.64 -2.39
N ASN A 148 -19.24 2.17 -3.21
CA ASN A 148 -20.63 1.97 -2.80
C ASN A 148 -20.83 0.74 -1.92
N GLU A 149 -19.87 -0.20 -1.91
CA GLU A 149 -19.93 -1.45 -1.16
C GLU A 149 -19.00 -1.44 0.06
N ILE A 150 -17.80 -0.85 -0.07
CA ILE A 150 -16.73 -0.87 0.93
C ILE A 150 -16.04 0.49 1.06
N GLY A 151 -14.99 0.57 1.88
CA GLY A 151 -14.10 1.72 2.02
C GLY A 151 -14.58 2.79 3.00
N SER A 152 -15.83 2.73 3.46
CA SER A 152 -16.35 3.61 4.52
C SER A 152 -17.48 2.94 5.29
N ILE A 153 -17.75 3.43 6.50
CA ILE A 153 -18.87 2.96 7.32
C ILE A 153 -20.10 3.79 6.98
N ALA A 154 -21.07 3.19 6.29
CA ALA A 154 -22.33 3.81 5.91
C ALA A 154 -23.43 2.75 5.80
N PRO A 155 -24.73 3.12 5.99
CA PRO A 155 -25.84 2.20 5.79
C PRO A 155 -25.81 1.59 4.38
N GLY A 156 -26.07 0.29 4.30
CA GLY A 156 -26.07 -0.49 3.05
C GLY A 156 -24.71 -1.01 2.59
N LYS A 157 -23.61 -0.54 3.17
CA LYS A 157 -22.28 -1.08 2.86
C LYS A 157 -21.97 -2.35 3.65
N ARG A 158 -21.05 -3.14 3.13
CA ARG A 158 -20.54 -4.33 3.79
C ARG A 158 -19.86 -3.97 5.11
N ALA A 159 -20.19 -4.67 6.17
CA ALA A 159 -19.67 -4.41 7.50
C ALA A 159 -18.27 -5.04 7.70
N ASP A 160 -17.31 -4.55 6.89
CA ASP A 160 -15.89 -4.89 6.98
C ASP A 160 -15.17 -3.70 7.62
N PHE A 161 -14.71 -3.84 8.85
CA PHE A 161 -14.03 -2.74 9.55
C PHE A 161 -13.05 -3.25 10.60
N VAL A 162 -12.12 -2.38 10.96
CA VAL A 162 -11.12 -2.62 12.00
C VAL A 162 -11.41 -1.70 13.18
N VAL A 163 -11.48 -2.26 14.38
CA VAL A 163 -11.49 -1.50 15.63
C VAL A 163 -10.06 -1.35 16.13
N CYS A 164 -9.65 -0.15 16.42
CA CYS A 164 -8.34 0.18 16.96
C CYS A 164 -8.45 1.17 18.12
N ASP A 165 -7.36 1.34 18.89
CA ASP A 165 -7.25 2.39 19.89
C ASP A 165 -6.83 3.74 19.25
N GLU A 166 -6.60 4.75 20.10
CA GLU A 166 -6.22 6.09 19.66
C GLU A 166 -4.83 6.12 18.97
N GLU A 167 -3.95 5.20 19.31
CA GLU A 167 -2.62 5.02 18.70
C GLU A 167 -2.67 4.15 17.44
N VAL A 168 -3.88 3.82 16.97
CA VAL A 168 -4.11 2.97 15.78
C VAL A 168 -3.56 1.54 15.98
N ASN A 169 -3.53 1.02 17.22
CA ASN A 169 -3.26 -0.39 17.44
C ASN A 169 -4.55 -1.20 17.25
N ARG A 170 -4.47 -2.22 16.42
CA ARG A 170 -5.60 -3.09 16.06
C ARG A 170 -6.10 -3.87 17.28
N LYS A 171 -7.39 -3.80 17.57
CA LYS A 171 -8.07 -4.57 18.63
C LYS A 171 -8.87 -5.72 18.03
N THR A 172 -9.71 -5.45 17.03
CA THR A 172 -10.58 -6.46 16.43
C THR A 172 -10.82 -6.13 14.96
N VAL A 173 -10.91 -7.16 14.12
CA VAL A 173 -11.31 -7.06 12.72
C VAL A 173 -12.70 -7.69 12.57
N PHE A 174 -13.58 -7.00 11.86
CA PHE A 174 -14.88 -7.51 11.46
C PHE A 174 -14.90 -7.76 9.96
N LEU A 175 -15.43 -8.91 9.56
CA LEU A 175 -15.68 -9.28 8.18
C LEU A 175 -17.15 -9.66 8.02
N CYS A 176 -17.85 -8.98 7.13
CA CYS A 176 -19.31 -9.13 6.95
C CYS A 176 -20.09 -9.06 8.29
N GLY A 177 -19.72 -8.13 9.16
CA GLY A 177 -20.35 -7.92 10.48
C GLY A 177 -19.97 -8.93 11.56
N LYS A 178 -19.10 -9.90 11.27
CA LYS A 178 -18.66 -10.91 12.24
C LYS A 178 -17.23 -10.64 12.69
N PRO A 179 -16.95 -10.63 14.01
CA PRO A 179 -15.59 -10.48 14.48
C PRO A 179 -14.75 -11.69 14.06
N LEU A 180 -13.58 -11.43 13.50
CA LEU A 180 -12.59 -12.47 13.30
C LEU A 180 -12.02 -12.86 14.66
N LYS A 181 -12.07 -14.15 14.99
CA LYS A 181 -11.42 -14.65 16.20
C LYS A 181 -9.93 -14.34 16.10
N ASN A 182 -9.35 -13.81 17.15
CA ASN A 182 -7.90 -13.66 17.30
C ASN A 182 -7.26 -15.05 17.32
N GLY A 183 -6.97 -15.58 16.19
CA GLY A 183 -6.52 -16.96 15.98
C GLY A 183 -5.50 -17.04 14.89
N VAL A 184 -4.42 -16.24 14.96
CA VAL A 184 -3.18 -16.53 14.22
C VAL A 184 -1.99 -16.06 15.05
N THR A 185 -1.87 -16.59 16.27
CA THR A 185 -0.59 -16.65 17.00
C THR A 185 -0.49 -17.94 17.82
N GLU A 186 -1.16 -19.02 17.38
CA GLU A 186 -0.83 -20.36 17.90
C GLU A 186 -0.80 -21.33 16.73
N ASN A 187 0.41 -21.80 16.45
CA ASN A 187 0.78 -23.00 15.69
C ASN A 187 0.32 -23.13 14.22
N ASN A 188 1.14 -22.62 13.34
CA ASN A 188 1.22 -23.03 11.94
C ASN A 188 1.82 -24.47 11.81
N LYS A 189 1.26 -25.46 12.54
CA LYS A 189 1.69 -26.85 12.41
C LYS A 189 0.71 -27.74 11.65
N ASP A 190 -0.49 -27.26 11.33
CA ASP A 190 -1.53 -28.11 10.70
C ASP A 190 -2.20 -27.45 9.48
N ARG A 191 -1.43 -26.85 8.57
CA ARG A 191 -1.92 -26.58 7.22
C ARG A 191 -1.23 -27.49 6.21
N ASN A 192 -1.55 -28.76 6.26
CA ASN A 192 -1.54 -29.60 5.08
C ASN A 192 -2.60 -29.07 4.10
N LEU A 193 -2.17 -28.26 3.16
CA LEU A 193 -2.95 -28.01 1.95
C LEU A 193 -2.88 -29.28 1.12
N SER A 194 -3.91 -30.12 1.24
CA SER A 194 -4.24 -31.10 0.22
C SER A 194 -4.41 -30.35 -1.10
N THR A 195 -3.42 -30.53 -1.96
CA THR A 195 -3.51 -30.32 -3.40
C THR A 195 -4.54 -31.31 -3.97
N GLU A 196 -5.69 -30.80 -4.36
CA GLU A 196 -6.50 -31.46 -5.41
C GLU A 196 -7.26 -30.38 -6.19
N ILE A 197 -6.96 -30.42 -7.51
CA ILE A 197 -7.56 -29.81 -8.71
C ILE A 197 -7.09 -28.40 -9.02
#